data_ee10c673747e7fcb01a9c06e716e7814
#
_entry.id   ee10c673747e7fcb01a9c06e716e7814
#
_cell.length_a   1.000
_cell.length_b   1.000
_cell.length_c   1.000
_cell.angle_alpha   90.00
_cell.angle_beta   90.00
_cell.angle_gamma   90.00
#
_symmetry.space_group_name_H-M   'P 1'
#
loop_
_entity.id
_entity.type
_entity.pdbx_description
1 polymer ?
#
loop_
_entity_poly.entity_id
_entity_poly.type
_entity_poly.pdbx_seq_one_letter_code
_entity_poly.pdbx_strand_id
1 'polypeptide(L)'
;MDIDKNNLSIIKHLRNGRKSYKKIAQDLCVSENTVRTRVQKLIDEGVLNISGLVNPESMDGHRVVIVGVKLQSMDLVNKGKEFSNLKGVVAVSVVTGRFDLILMVLLKPGFGLLEFYTEEVSKISDVQSVETFVVYKSYNLQVPYVLE
;
A
#
# COMPACT_ATOMS: atom_id res chain seq x y z
N MET A 1 -2.82 -19.32 -1.92
CA MET A 1 -4.00 -19.61 -2.80
C MET A 1 -3.56 -19.72 -4.24
N ASP A 2 -4.00 -20.76 -4.93
CA ASP A 2 -3.82 -20.85 -6.38
C ASP A 2 -4.91 -19.96 -7.06
N ILE A 3 -4.48 -18.97 -7.82
CA ILE A 3 -5.39 -18.02 -8.48
C ILE A 3 -5.83 -18.64 -9.82
N ASP A 4 -7.03 -19.21 -9.84
CA ASP A 4 -7.60 -19.77 -11.06
C ASP A 4 -7.93 -18.68 -12.12
N LYS A 5 -8.21 -19.13 -13.36
CA LYS A 5 -8.53 -18.21 -14.47
C LYS A 5 -9.76 -17.34 -14.19
N ASN A 6 -10.74 -17.86 -13.45
CA ASN A 6 -11.95 -17.12 -13.11
C ASN A 6 -11.65 -16.02 -12.07
N ASN A 7 -10.84 -16.32 -11.06
CA ASN A 7 -10.40 -15.34 -10.07
C ASN A 7 -9.62 -14.21 -10.74
N LEU A 8 -8.68 -14.55 -11.64
CA LEU A 8 -7.93 -13.54 -12.40
C LEU A 8 -8.85 -12.67 -13.28
N SER A 9 -9.86 -13.28 -13.91
CA SER A 9 -10.85 -12.54 -14.70
C SER A 9 -11.68 -11.59 -13.84
N ILE A 10 -12.10 -12.01 -12.66
CA ILE A 10 -12.82 -11.15 -11.69
C ILE A 10 -11.94 -9.96 -11.29
N ILE A 11 -10.67 -10.19 -10.92
CA ILE A 11 -9.72 -9.14 -10.56
C ILE A 11 -9.56 -8.12 -11.71
N LYS A 12 -9.43 -8.59 -12.95
CA LYS A 12 -9.35 -7.71 -14.13
C LYS A 12 -10.59 -6.82 -14.28
N HIS A 13 -11.77 -7.37 -14.05
CA HIS A 13 -13.01 -6.59 -14.09
C HIS A 13 -13.10 -5.56 -12.95
N LEU A 14 -12.58 -5.90 -11.77
CA LEU A 14 -12.55 -5.01 -10.60
C LEU A 14 -11.51 -3.90 -10.70
N ARG A 15 -10.64 -3.90 -11.72
CA ARG A 15 -9.81 -2.74 -12.05
C ARG A 15 -10.64 -1.47 -12.25
N ASN A 16 -11.87 -1.60 -12.75
CA ASN A 16 -12.88 -0.57 -12.67
C ASN A 16 -13.67 -0.76 -11.36
N GLY A 17 -13.28 -0.07 -10.31
CA GLY A 17 -13.86 -0.19 -8.97
C GLY A 17 -15.36 0.10 -8.86
N ARG A 18 -16.01 0.58 -9.92
CA ARG A 18 -17.46 0.83 -9.99
C ARG A 18 -18.25 -0.24 -10.70
N LYS A 19 -17.58 -1.24 -11.30
CA LYS A 19 -18.28 -2.32 -12.03
C LYS A 19 -19.03 -3.22 -11.04
N SER A 20 -20.34 -3.36 -11.22
CA SER A 20 -21.18 -4.18 -10.32
C SER A 20 -20.88 -5.66 -10.48
N TYR A 21 -21.06 -6.43 -9.40
CA TYR A 21 -20.94 -7.89 -9.45
C TYR A 21 -21.90 -8.53 -10.45
N LYS A 22 -23.13 -7.97 -10.60
CA LYS A 22 -24.09 -8.40 -11.60
C LYS A 22 -23.53 -8.28 -13.02
N LYS A 23 -22.87 -7.15 -13.34
CA LYS A 23 -22.26 -6.96 -14.66
C LYS A 23 -21.07 -7.88 -14.89
N ILE A 24 -20.24 -8.10 -13.86
CA ILE A 24 -19.12 -9.05 -13.93
C ILE A 24 -19.66 -10.47 -14.17
N ALA A 25 -20.70 -10.86 -13.44
CA ALA A 25 -21.34 -12.17 -13.58
C ALA A 25 -21.88 -12.42 -15.00
N GLN A 26 -22.52 -11.41 -15.58
CA GLN A 26 -22.99 -11.45 -16.97
C GLN A 26 -21.83 -11.65 -17.96
N ASP A 27 -20.76 -10.88 -17.82
CA ASP A 27 -19.60 -10.95 -18.72
C ASP A 27 -18.85 -12.29 -18.62
N LEU A 28 -18.88 -12.92 -17.45
CA LEU A 28 -18.22 -14.20 -17.19
C LEU A 28 -19.14 -15.42 -17.31
N CYS A 29 -20.42 -15.22 -17.64
CA CYS A 29 -21.43 -16.28 -17.73
C CYS A 29 -21.53 -17.13 -16.43
N VAL A 30 -21.51 -16.47 -15.27
CA VAL A 30 -21.69 -17.10 -13.96
C VAL A 30 -22.78 -16.38 -13.16
N SER A 31 -23.17 -16.90 -12.00
CA SER A 31 -24.12 -16.22 -11.13
C SER A 31 -23.46 -15.04 -10.36
N GLU A 32 -24.25 -14.02 -10.02
CA GLU A 32 -23.76 -12.92 -9.18
C GLU A 32 -23.26 -13.42 -7.82
N ASN A 33 -23.92 -14.42 -7.25
CA ASN A 33 -23.49 -15.02 -5.99
C ASN A 33 -22.11 -15.70 -6.11
N THR A 34 -21.82 -16.31 -7.25
CA THR A 34 -20.51 -16.88 -7.55
C THR A 34 -19.43 -15.80 -7.52
N VAL A 35 -19.68 -14.65 -8.17
CA VAL A 35 -18.75 -13.51 -8.16
C VAL A 35 -18.54 -13.01 -6.73
N ARG A 36 -19.63 -12.78 -6.00
CA ARG A 36 -19.60 -12.29 -4.60
C ARG A 36 -18.77 -13.20 -3.70
N THR A 37 -19.02 -14.49 -3.74
CA THR A 37 -18.29 -15.47 -2.91
C THR A 37 -16.80 -15.52 -3.26
N ARG A 38 -16.47 -15.46 -4.55
CA ARG A 38 -15.07 -15.45 -5.00
C ARG A 38 -14.34 -14.17 -4.59
N VAL A 39 -14.97 -13.02 -4.74
CA VAL A 39 -14.41 -11.73 -4.31
C VAL A 39 -14.16 -11.74 -2.80
N GLN A 40 -15.15 -12.18 -2.02
CA GLN A 40 -15.00 -12.25 -0.56
C GLN A 40 -13.83 -13.15 -0.16
N LYS A 41 -13.72 -14.31 -0.78
CA LYS A 41 -12.60 -15.23 -0.54
C LYS A 41 -11.24 -14.61 -0.88
N LEU A 42 -11.15 -13.89 -2.00
CA LEU A 42 -9.92 -13.18 -2.40
C LEU A 42 -9.53 -12.09 -1.38
N ILE A 43 -10.53 -11.41 -0.80
CA ILE A 43 -10.31 -10.40 0.25
C ILE A 43 -9.86 -11.08 1.55
N ASP A 44 -10.55 -12.12 1.99
CA ASP A 44 -10.25 -12.83 3.25
C ASP A 44 -8.85 -13.46 3.23
N GLU A 45 -8.39 -13.90 2.05
CA GLU A 45 -7.05 -14.44 1.85
C GLU A 45 -5.98 -13.36 1.58
N GLY A 46 -6.33 -12.08 1.63
CA GLY A 46 -5.40 -10.95 1.44
C GLY A 46 -4.87 -10.79 0.00
N VAL A 47 -5.48 -11.47 -0.98
CA VAL A 47 -5.09 -11.38 -2.41
C VAL A 47 -5.63 -10.12 -3.06
N LEU A 48 -6.83 -9.69 -2.67
CA LEU A 48 -7.53 -8.53 -3.21
C LEU A 48 -7.87 -7.56 -2.09
N ASN A 49 -7.62 -6.29 -2.34
CA ASN A 49 -8.15 -5.20 -1.53
C ASN A 49 -8.97 -4.26 -2.42
N ILE A 50 -10.15 -3.84 -1.95
CA ILE A 50 -11.00 -2.86 -2.64
C ILE A 50 -11.04 -1.62 -1.76
N SER A 51 -10.38 -0.56 -2.21
CA SER A 51 -10.30 0.70 -1.48
C SER A 51 -10.30 1.89 -2.43
N GLY A 52 -10.70 3.04 -1.91
CA GLY A 52 -10.52 4.31 -2.62
C GLY A 52 -9.03 4.67 -2.69
N LEU A 53 -8.57 5.05 -3.88
CA LEU A 53 -7.21 5.51 -4.10
C LEU A 53 -7.23 7.00 -4.41
N VAL A 54 -6.26 7.73 -3.90
CA VAL A 54 -6.07 9.16 -4.16
C VAL A 54 -4.77 9.40 -4.93
N ASN A 55 -4.79 10.45 -5.76
CA ASN A 55 -3.55 11.00 -6.32
C ASN A 55 -3.04 12.09 -5.38
N PRO A 56 -1.94 11.89 -4.65
CA PRO A 56 -1.43 12.86 -3.69
C PRO A 56 -1.07 14.20 -4.33
N GLU A 57 -0.61 14.20 -5.59
CA GLU A 57 -0.26 15.43 -6.31
C GLU A 57 -1.47 16.31 -6.62
N SER A 58 -2.70 15.77 -6.57
CA SER A 58 -3.94 16.51 -6.77
C SER A 58 -4.55 17.04 -5.47
N MET A 59 -3.87 16.83 -4.35
CA MET A 59 -4.32 17.24 -3.02
C MET A 59 -3.32 18.25 -2.44
N ASP A 60 -3.79 19.46 -2.13
CA ASP A 60 -2.93 20.54 -1.64
C ASP A 60 -2.11 20.13 -0.42
N GLY A 61 -0.80 20.34 -0.50
CA GLY A 61 0.15 20.04 0.56
C GLY A 61 0.40 18.55 0.82
N HIS A 62 -0.27 17.64 0.07
CA HIS A 62 0.03 16.22 0.17
C HIS A 62 1.19 15.83 -0.76
N ARG A 63 1.98 14.88 -0.33
CA ARG A 63 3.06 14.31 -1.14
C ARG A 63 3.41 12.89 -0.69
N VAL A 64 3.98 12.13 -1.58
CA VAL A 64 4.61 10.86 -1.26
C VAL A 64 6.12 11.06 -1.22
N VAL A 65 6.75 10.45 -0.24
CA VAL A 65 8.20 10.29 -0.17
C VAL A 65 8.55 8.81 -0.11
N ILE A 66 9.73 8.47 -0.58
CA ILE A 66 10.31 7.14 -0.44
C ILE A 66 11.41 7.22 0.61
N VAL A 67 11.41 6.31 1.56
CA VAL A 67 12.40 6.27 2.64
C VAL A 67 13.15 4.95 2.60
N GLY A 68 14.47 5.02 2.42
CA GLY A 68 15.36 3.88 2.57
C GLY A 68 15.83 3.80 4.02
N VAL A 69 15.71 2.64 4.63
CA VAL A 69 16.11 2.38 6.01
C VAL A 69 17.21 1.34 6.06
N LYS A 70 18.29 1.64 6.78
CA LYS A 70 19.33 0.70 7.16
C LYS A 70 19.14 0.33 8.62
N LEU A 71 19.16 -0.96 8.94
CA LEU A 71 18.97 -1.48 10.28
C LEU A 71 20.32 -1.94 10.87
N GLN A 72 20.41 -1.94 12.20
CA GLN A 72 21.55 -2.50 12.92
C GLN A 72 21.43 -4.00 13.11
N SER A 73 20.21 -4.52 13.16
CA SER A 73 19.89 -5.94 13.34
C SER A 73 19.43 -6.59 12.03
N MET A 74 19.49 -7.92 11.99
CA MET A 74 18.96 -8.73 10.88
C MET A 74 17.51 -9.15 11.09
N ASP A 75 16.81 -8.57 12.06
CA ASP A 75 15.39 -8.81 12.32
C ASP A 75 14.48 -8.05 11.34
N LEU A 76 14.74 -8.24 10.04
CA LEU A 76 14.16 -7.44 8.96
C LEU A 76 12.65 -7.55 8.89
N VAL A 77 12.11 -8.75 9.11
CA VAL A 77 10.67 -9.03 8.97
C VAL A 77 9.88 -8.34 10.08
N ASN A 78 10.31 -8.48 11.34
CA ASN A 78 9.63 -7.85 12.46
C ASN A 78 9.76 -6.32 12.38
N LYS A 79 10.93 -5.81 12.03
CA LYS A 79 11.13 -4.37 11.81
C LYS A 79 10.27 -3.84 10.67
N GLY A 80 10.18 -4.57 9.56
CA GLY A 80 9.25 -4.22 8.47
C GLY A 80 7.80 -4.11 8.95
N LYS A 81 7.38 -5.01 9.84
CA LYS A 81 6.06 -5.00 10.45
C LYS A 81 5.85 -3.81 11.39
N GLU A 82 6.85 -3.48 12.23
CA GLU A 82 6.81 -2.28 13.07
C GLU A 82 6.67 -1.01 12.22
N PHE A 83 7.49 -0.85 11.18
CA PHE A 83 7.41 0.29 10.28
C PHE A 83 6.06 0.37 9.53
N SER A 84 5.46 -0.76 9.17
CA SER A 84 4.17 -0.77 8.46
C SER A 84 3.00 -0.22 9.29
N ASN A 85 3.15 -0.16 10.60
CA ASN A 85 2.14 0.38 11.52
C ASN A 85 2.31 1.89 11.82
N LEU A 86 3.36 2.51 11.30
CA LEU A 86 3.59 3.94 11.52
C LEU A 86 2.61 4.78 10.70
N LYS A 87 2.19 5.90 11.27
CA LYS A 87 1.31 6.86 10.60
C LYS A 87 1.92 7.32 9.27
N GLY A 88 1.10 7.38 8.25
CA GLY A 88 1.49 7.82 6.91
C GLY A 88 2.17 6.74 6.06
N VAL A 89 2.56 5.61 6.63
CA VAL A 89 3.19 4.53 5.86
C VAL A 89 2.16 3.81 4.99
N VAL A 90 2.35 3.88 3.68
CA VAL A 90 1.49 3.22 2.67
C VAL A 90 1.93 1.78 2.44
N ALA A 91 3.23 1.57 2.36
CA ALA A 91 3.82 0.25 2.10
C ALA A 91 5.23 0.18 2.65
N VAL A 92 5.64 -1.01 3.05
CA VAL A 92 7.01 -1.35 3.44
C VAL A 92 7.45 -2.59 2.67
N SER A 93 8.63 -2.54 2.11
CA SER A 93 9.26 -3.69 1.44
C SER A 93 10.60 -4.00 2.10
N VAL A 94 10.81 -5.27 2.43
CA VAL A 94 12.15 -5.78 2.78
C VAL A 94 12.91 -5.98 1.47
N VAL A 95 14.10 -5.43 1.38
CA VAL A 95 14.87 -5.42 0.13
C VAL A 95 16.31 -5.89 0.36
N THR A 96 17.03 -6.14 -0.71
CA THR A 96 18.46 -6.39 -0.71
C THR A 96 19.21 -5.21 -1.31
N GLY A 97 20.45 -4.97 -0.90
CA GLY A 97 21.29 -3.91 -1.42
C GLY A 97 21.64 -2.86 -0.35
N ARG A 98 21.63 -1.59 -0.74
CA ARG A 98 22.03 -0.47 0.13
C ARG A 98 21.15 -0.31 1.37
N PHE A 99 19.86 -0.55 1.24
CA PHE A 99 18.89 -0.48 2.32
C PHE A 99 18.37 -1.87 2.68
N ASP A 100 17.84 -2.01 3.89
CA ASP A 100 17.15 -3.21 4.36
C ASP A 100 15.63 -3.09 4.17
N LEU A 101 15.09 -1.88 4.31
CA LEU A 101 13.67 -1.58 4.07
C LEU A 101 13.54 -0.38 3.13
N ILE A 102 12.51 -0.43 2.30
CA ILE A 102 12.02 0.72 1.53
C ILE A 102 10.57 0.99 1.95
N LEU A 103 10.30 2.22 2.35
CA LEU A 103 8.98 2.68 2.74
C LEU A 103 8.44 3.64 1.69
N MET A 104 7.13 3.56 1.45
CA MET A 104 6.36 4.61 0.80
C MET A 104 5.55 5.32 1.87
N VAL A 105 5.70 6.64 2.00
CA VAL A 105 5.08 7.43 3.06
C VAL A 105 4.27 8.57 2.46
N LEU A 106 3.01 8.68 2.86
CA LEU A 106 2.11 9.78 2.52
C LEU A 106 2.21 10.86 3.59
N LEU A 107 2.51 12.07 3.19
CA LEU A 107 2.59 13.26 4.03
C LEU A 107 1.45 14.22 3.71
N LYS A 108 1.06 15.05 4.68
CA LYS A 108 0.02 16.09 4.54
C LYS A 108 0.39 17.36 5.32
N PRO A 109 -0.31 18.49 5.13
CA PRO A 109 -0.16 19.65 6.01
C PRO A 109 -0.32 19.26 7.49
N GLY A 110 0.64 19.68 8.33
CA GLY A 110 0.68 19.33 9.74
C GLY A 110 1.21 17.94 10.07
N PHE A 111 1.59 17.15 9.06
CA PHE A 111 2.31 15.90 9.20
C PHE A 111 3.31 15.76 8.05
N GLY A 112 4.42 16.46 8.19
CA GLY A 112 5.52 16.47 7.22
C GLY A 112 6.65 15.50 7.57
N LEU A 113 7.80 15.69 6.94
CA LEU A 113 8.98 14.85 7.20
C LEU A 113 9.48 14.96 8.62
N LEU A 114 9.45 16.17 9.21
CA LEU A 114 9.92 16.37 10.58
C LEU A 114 9.06 15.54 11.54
N GLU A 115 7.76 15.66 11.46
CA GLU A 115 6.82 14.91 12.31
C GLU A 115 6.96 13.40 12.07
N PHE A 116 7.07 12.97 10.82
CA PHE A 116 7.28 11.55 10.51
C PHE A 116 8.53 10.99 11.20
N TYR A 117 9.65 11.69 11.17
CA TYR A 117 10.87 11.22 11.82
C TYR A 117 10.83 11.33 13.35
N THR A 118 10.36 12.46 13.87
CA THR A 118 10.40 12.72 15.32
C THR A 118 9.29 12.04 16.10
N GLU A 119 8.12 11.83 15.48
CA GLU A 119 6.95 11.25 16.16
C GLU A 119 6.73 9.78 15.82
N GLU A 120 7.15 9.32 14.63
CA GLU A 120 6.89 7.96 14.19
C GLU A 120 8.17 7.11 14.15
N VAL A 121 9.17 7.47 13.34
CA VAL A 121 10.39 6.67 13.19
C VAL A 121 11.15 6.56 14.51
N SER A 122 11.12 7.59 15.35
CA SER A 122 11.75 7.60 16.67
C SER A 122 11.23 6.52 17.63
N LYS A 123 10.06 5.94 17.36
CA LYS A 123 9.52 4.82 18.15
C LYS A 123 10.19 3.49 17.83
N ILE A 124 10.91 3.40 16.71
CA ILE A 124 11.52 2.16 16.24
C ILE A 124 12.99 2.11 16.71
N SER A 125 13.35 1.04 17.39
CA SER A 125 14.75 0.76 17.76
C SER A 125 15.52 0.14 16.58
N ASP A 126 16.85 0.11 16.72
CA ASP A 126 17.78 -0.54 15.78
C ASP A 126 17.83 0.08 14.38
N VAL A 127 17.41 1.32 14.24
CA VAL A 127 17.61 2.09 13.02
C VAL A 127 19.04 2.61 12.99
N GLN A 128 19.81 2.20 11.97
CA GLN A 128 21.18 2.69 11.78
C GLN A 128 21.18 4.02 11.04
N SER A 129 20.46 4.09 9.93
CA SER A 129 20.34 5.30 9.12
C SER A 129 19.09 5.30 8.28
N VAL A 130 18.67 6.48 7.87
CA VAL A 130 17.54 6.67 6.93
C VAL A 130 17.98 7.63 5.83
N GLU A 131 17.42 7.43 4.64
CA GLU A 131 17.59 8.32 3.49
C GLU A 131 16.23 8.59 2.86
N THR A 132 15.90 9.86 2.64
CA THR A 132 14.64 10.27 2.06
C THR A 132 14.82 10.64 0.60
N PHE A 133 13.98 10.07 -0.25
CA PHE A 133 13.83 10.46 -1.64
C PHE A 133 12.55 11.26 -1.78
N VAL A 134 12.69 12.57 -2.00
CA VAL A 134 11.56 13.45 -2.25
C VAL A 134 11.11 13.28 -3.70
N VAL A 135 9.88 12.84 -3.90
CA VAL A 135 9.32 12.64 -5.23
C VAL A 135 8.86 13.99 -5.78
N TYR A 136 9.48 14.46 -6.86
CA TYR A 136 9.06 15.68 -7.54
C TYR A 136 7.86 15.47 -8.45
N LYS A 137 7.80 14.31 -9.13
CA LYS A 137 6.74 13.97 -10.06
C LYS A 137 6.55 12.47 -10.11
N SER A 138 5.29 12.05 -10.09
CA SER A 138 4.90 10.65 -10.30
C SER A 138 3.94 10.52 -11.47
N TYR A 139 3.97 9.37 -12.12
CA TYR A 139 3.02 8.99 -13.15
C TYR A 139 2.27 7.74 -12.70
N ASN A 140 0.93 7.78 -12.80
CA ASN A 140 0.04 6.68 -12.39
C ASN A 140 0.13 6.30 -10.90
N LEU A 141 0.73 7.15 -10.06
CA LEU A 141 0.77 6.90 -8.62
C LEU A 141 -0.58 7.22 -7.99
N GLN A 142 -1.18 6.22 -7.41
CA GLN A 142 -2.37 6.36 -6.58
C GLN A 142 -2.18 5.50 -5.34
N VAL A 143 -2.55 6.03 -4.19
CA VAL A 143 -2.34 5.39 -2.89
C VAL A 143 -3.61 5.40 -2.07
N PRO A 144 -3.83 4.43 -1.17
CA PRO A 144 -4.88 4.54 -0.17
C PRO A 144 -4.60 5.73 0.75
N TYR A 145 -5.67 6.41 1.20
CA TYR A 145 -5.52 7.50 2.16
C TYR A 145 -5.34 6.93 3.56
N VAL A 146 -4.09 6.88 4.02
CA VAL A 146 -3.69 6.28 5.31
C VAL A 146 -3.47 7.30 6.43
N LEU A 147 -3.89 8.55 6.21
CA LEU A 147 -3.78 9.65 7.18
C LEU A 147 -5.16 9.99 7.74
N GLU A 148 -5.28 9.92 9.06
CA GLU A 148 -6.45 10.37 9.81
C GLU A 148 -6.28 11.84 10.25
#